data_9188f286b1879bff49092b1e5015488d
#
_entry.id   9188f286b1879bff49092b1e5015488d
#
_cell.length_a   1.000
_cell.length_b   1.000
_cell.length_c   1.000
_cell.angle_alpha   90.00
_cell.angle_beta   90.00
_cell.angle_gamma   90.00
#
_symmetry.space_group_name_H-M   'P 1'
#
loop_
_entity.id
_entity.type
_entity.pdbx_description
1 polymer ?
#
loop_
_entity_poly.entity_id
_entity_poly.type
_entity_poly.pdbx_seq_one_letter_code
_entity_poly.pdbx_strand_id
1 'polypeptide(L)'
;WLAACEAPAQDTEAFDTFMSDAATALKRTRPTASNLAWAVDRQLAAMTRGSSPEEKRHIAKVTAQAIADEDAEACKRIGEHGKTLLEALAAKKANGAPVNILTHCNAGWLAFVDYGSALSPVYAAHNAGLPVHVWVDETRPRNQGASLTAWELSRHGVPHALIADNAGGHLMQHGQVDIVIVGADRVTRRGDAANKIGTYLKALAAHDNGVPFYVAL
;
A
#
# COMPACT_ATOMS: atom_id res chain seq x y z
N TRP A 1 -11.41 15.77 -7.64
CA TRP A 1 -11.53 16.52 -8.92
C TRP A 1 -12.83 16.18 -9.64
N LEU A 2 -13.18 14.90 -9.88
CA LEU A 2 -14.43 14.56 -10.59
C LEU A 2 -15.65 15.18 -9.92
N ALA A 3 -15.78 15.09 -8.60
CA ALA A 3 -16.86 15.77 -7.87
C ALA A 3 -16.87 17.29 -8.12
N ALA A 4 -15.71 17.93 -8.21
CA ALA A 4 -15.65 19.36 -8.52
C ALA A 4 -16.15 19.70 -9.95
N CYS A 5 -16.06 18.75 -10.90
CA CYS A 5 -16.65 18.92 -12.23
C CYS A 5 -18.19 18.87 -12.22
N GLU A 6 -18.77 18.13 -11.29
CA GLU A 6 -20.23 17.98 -11.12
C GLU A 6 -20.84 19.07 -10.24
N ALA A 7 -20.01 19.77 -9.44
CA ALA A 7 -20.47 20.82 -8.53
C ALA A 7 -21.08 22.03 -9.27
N PRO A 8 -22.03 22.77 -8.65
CA PRO A 8 -22.63 23.98 -9.22
C PRO A 8 -21.59 24.97 -9.74
N ALA A 9 -21.83 25.53 -10.95
CA ALA A 9 -20.85 26.38 -11.62
C ALA A 9 -21.01 27.88 -11.35
N GLN A 10 -22.20 28.30 -10.93
CA GLN A 10 -22.60 29.74 -10.90
C GLN A 10 -22.64 30.29 -9.48
N ASP A 11 -22.53 29.47 -8.46
CA ASP A 11 -22.59 29.85 -7.05
C ASP A 11 -21.46 29.18 -6.25
N THR A 12 -20.58 30.02 -5.70
CA THR A 12 -19.40 29.54 -4.93
C THR A 12 -19.82 28.87 -3.60
N GLU A 13 -20.86 29.36 -2.94
CA GLU A 13 -21.34 28.77 -1.68
C GLU A 13 -21.97 27.40 -1.94
N ALA A 14 -22.80 27.29 -2.99
CA ALA A 14 -23.36 26.00 -3.40
C ALA A 14 -22.26 25.00 -3.85
N PHE A 15 -21.22 25.48 -4.54
CA PHE A 15 -20.05 24.68 -4.89
C PHE A 15 -19.35 24.14 -3.63
N ASP A 16 -19.06 24.99 -2.65
CA ASP A 16 -18.34 24.60 -1.44
C ASP A 16 -19.15 23.61 -0.59
N THR A 17 -20.47 23.81 -0.49
CA THR A 17 -21.38 22.89 0.18
C THR A 17 -21.35 21.51 -0.48
N PHE A 18 -21.49 21.46 -1.81
CA PHE A 18 -21.44 20.21 -2.59
C PHE A 18 -20.09 19.48 -2.37
N MET A 19 -18.98 20.21 -2.40
CA MET A 19 -17.65 19.61 -2.18
C MET A 19 -17.47 19.09 -0.77
N SER A 20 -18.02 19.75 0.23
CA SER A 20 -18.00 19.30 1.63
C SER A 20 -18.78 17.99 1.81
N ASP A 21 -19.96 17.90 1.18
CA ASP A 21 -20.80 16.69 1.22
C ASP A 21 -20.11 15.52 0.50
N ALA A 22 -19.57 15.76 -0.69
CA ALA A 22 -18.80 14.77 -1.43
C ALA A 22 -17.59 14.27 -0.66
N ALA A 23 -16.85 15.17 -0.01
CA ALA A 23 -15.72 14.83 0.85
C ALA A 23 -16.13 13.95 2.03
N THR A 24 -17.24 14.29 2.67
CA THR A 24 -17.80 13.50 3.79
C THR A 24 -18.21 12.11 3.31
N ALA A 25 -18.87 12.00 2.18
CA ALA A 25 -19.26 10.72 1.59
C ALA A 25 -18.05 9.85 1.26
N LEU A 26 -17.01 10.42 0.62
CA LEU A 26 -15.76 9.72 0.28
C LEU A 26 -15.04 9.20 1.53
N LYS A 27 -14.86 10.03 2.56
CA LYS A 27 -14.17 9.63 3.79
C LYS A 27 -14.88 8.48 4.53
N ARG A 28 -16.20 8.39 4.44
CA ARG A 28 -16.99 7.31 5.05
C ARG A 28 -16.79 5.96 4.37
N THR A 29 -16.30 5.91 3.13
CA THR A 29 -16.12 4.64 2.40
C THR A 29 -14.98 3.80 2.96
N ARG A 30 -13.92 4.42 3.52
CA ARG A 30 -12.75 3.75 4.10
C ARG A 30 -12.23 4.48 5.34
N PRO A 31 -12.77 4.18 6.53
CA PRO A 31 -12.42 4.92 7.76
C PRO A 31 -11.10 4.48 8.41
N THR A 32 -10.46 3.40 7.95
CA THR A 32 -9.30 2.79 8.64
C THR A 32 -7.97 3.41 8.23
N ALA A 33 -7.63 3.38 6.93
CA ALA A 33 -6.39 3.95 6.41
C ALA A 33 -6.47 5.49 6.36
N SER A 34 -5.36 6.17 6.63
CA SER A 34 -5.32 7.63 6.72
C SER A 34 -5.27 8.34 5.36
N ASN A 35 -4.75 7.69 4.32
CA ASN A 35 -4.44 8.33 3.03
C ASN A 35 -5.65 8.93 2.33
N LEU A 36 -6.81 8.24 2.31
CA LEU A 36 -8.00 8.79 1.68
C LEU A 36 -8.45 10.09 2.34
N ALA A 37 -8.53 10.11 3.68
CA ALA A 37 -8.93 11.31 4.40
C ALA A 37 -7.92 12.45 4.19
N TRP A 38 -6.62 12.16 4.27
CA TRP A 38 -5.55 13.11 3.99
C TRP A 38 -5.64 13.71 2.59
N ALA A 39 -5.83 12.89 1.55
CA ALA A 39 -5.93 13.36 0.17
C ALA A 39 -7.16 14.24 -0.03
N VAL A 40 -8.31 13.86 0.54
CA VAL A 40 -9.54 14.67 0.49
C VAL A 40 -9.37 15.99 1.22
N ASP A 41 -8.75 16.00 2.41
CA ASP A 41 -8.51 17.23 3.17
C ASP A 41 -7.52 18.16 2.45
N ARG A 42 -6.47 17.60 1.85
CA ARG A 42 -5.53 18.35 1.02
C ARG A 42 -6.22 19.00 -0.19
N GLN A 43 -7.15 18.31 -0.83
CA GLN A 43 -7.96 18.82 -1.92
C GLN A 43 -8.82 20.02 -1.46
N LEU A 44 -9.58 19.85 -0.37
CA LEU A 44 -10.41 20.90 0.17
C LEU A 44 -9.57 22.14 0.54
N ALA A 45 -8.47 21.94 1.28
CA ALA A 45 -7.57 23.01 1.67
C ALA A 45 -6.95 23.75 0.46
N ALA A 46 -6.62 23.04 -0.61
CA ALA A 46 -6.11 23.69 -1.83
C ALA A 46 -7.16 24.55 -2.50
N MET A 47 -8.41 24.08 -2.60
CA MET A 47 -9.51 24.80 -3.24
C MET A 47 -9.92 26.09 -2.52
N THR A 48 -9.60 26.27 -1.23
CA THR A 48 -9.88 27.55 -0.53
C THR A 48 -9.15 28.74 -1.15
N ARG A 49 -8.14 28.53 -1.97
CA ARG A 49 -7.36 29.59 -2.66
C ARG A 49 -8.06 30.12 -3.91
N GLY A 50 -9.05 29.39 -4.43
CA GLY A 50 -9.82 29.83 -5.60
C GLY A 50 -10.97 30.76 -5.20
N SER A 51 -11.18 31.82 -5.96
CA SER A 51 -12.24 32.82 -5.75
C SER A 51 -13.54 32.50 -6.51
N SER A 52 -13.47 31.63 -7.50
CA SER A 52 -14.62 31.18 -8.30
C SER A 52 -14.69 29.66 -8.42
N PRO A 53 -15.86 29.09 -8.74
CA PRO A 53 -15.98 27.65 -9.01
C PRO A 53 -15.03 27.16 -10.11
N GLU A 54 -14.76 27.95 -11.13
CA GLU A 54 -13.84 27.62 -12.21
C GLU A 54 -12.40 27.51 -11.72
N GLU A 55 -11.93 28.49 -10.95
CA GLU A 55 -10.60 28.45 -10.32
C GLU A 55 -10.48 27.26 -9.36
N LYS A 56 -11.50 27.01 -8.55
CA LYS A 56 -11.52 25.87 -7.63
C LYS A 56 -11.45 24.53 -8.36
N ARG A 57 -12.12 24.36 -9.49
CA ARG A 57 -12.02 23.17 -10.36
C ARG A 57 -10.61 22.99 -10.91
N HIS A 58 -10.01 24.06 -11.39
CA HIS A 58 -8.64 24.05 -11.90
C HIS A 58 -7.65 23.62 -10.79
N ILE A 59 -7.75 24.25 -9.62
CA ILE A 59 -6.92 23.92 -8.44
C ILE A 59 -7.13 22.46 -8.03
N ALA A 60 -8.38 21.97 -8.00
CA ALA A 60 -8.69 20.58 -7.68
C ALA A 60 -8.03 19.61 -8.66
N LYS A 61 -8.03 19.90 -9.96
CA LYS A 61 -7.36 19.07 -10.97
C LYS A 61 -5.86 19.00 -10.76
N VAL A 62 -5.22 20.16 -10.62
CA VAL A 62 -3.76 20.23 -10.41
C VAL A 62 -3.35 19.55 -9.12
N THR A 63 -4.11 19.76 -8.04
CA THR A 63 -3.84 19.13 -6.74
C THR A 63 -4.04 17.62 -6.80
N ALA A 64 -5.08 17.12 -7.51
CA ALA A 64 -5.29 15.68 -7.68
C ALA A 64 -4.12 15.02 -8.41
N GLN A 65 -3.63 15.64 -9.48
CA GLN A 65 -2.48 15.15 -10.22
C GLN A 65 -1.22 15.13 -9.34
N ALA A 66 -0.96 16.21 -8.61
CA ALA A 66 0.19 16.28 -7.71
C ALA A 66 0.15 15.19 -6.61
N ILE A 67 -1.03 14.93 -6.03
CA ILE A 67 -1.19 13.84 -5.05
C ILE A 67 -0.87 12.49 -5.69
N ALA A 68 -1.36 12.23 -6.91
CA ALA A 68 -1.12 10.97 -7.61
C ALA A 68 0.36 10.79 -7.96
N ASP A 69 1.02 11.82 -8.47
CA ASP A 69 2.43 11.77 -8.85
C ASP A 69 3.34 11.58 -7.62
N GLU A 70 3.04 12.27 -6.51
CA GLU A 70 3.77 12.13 -5.25
C GLU A 70 3.61 10.73 -4.65
N ASP A 71 2.40 10.14 -4.70
CA ASP A 71 2.14 8.78 -4.22
C ASP A 71 2.92 7.74 -5.03
N ALA A 72 2.84 7.81 -6.35
CA ALA A 72 3.55 6.91 -7.25
C ALA A 72 5.08 6.99 -7.06
N GLU A 73 5.63 8.20 -6.95
CA GLU A 73 7.07 8.40 -6.71
C GLU A 73 7.51 7.90 -5.34
N ALA A 74 6.69 8.10 -4.29
CA ALA A 74 6.96 7.56 -2.96
C ALA A 74 6.97 6.03 -2.97
N CYS A 75 5.97 5.41 -3.59
CA CYS A 75 5.87 3.96 -3.74
C CYS A 75 7.05 3.36 -4.54
N LYS A 76 7.48 4.04 -5.61
CA LYS A 76 8.66 3.65 -6.38
C LYS A 76 9.93 3.66 -5.51
N ARG A 77 10.14 4.72 -4.72
CA ARG A 77 11.31 4.81 -3.82
C ARG A 77 11.29 3.74 -2.73
N ILE A 78 10.12 3.40 -2.18
CA ILE A 78 9.97 2.25 -1.28
C ILE A 78 10.48 0.98 -1.96
N GLY A 79 10.12 0.77 -3.23
CA GLY A 79 10.59 -0.35 -4.04
C GLY A 79 12.11 -0.38 -4.18
N GLU A 80 12.73 0.74 -4.52
CA GLU A 80 14.18 0.86 -4.70
C GLU A 80 14.94 0.57 -3.39
N HIS A 81 14.51 1.16 -2.27
CA HIS A 81 15.11 0.90 -0.98
C HIS A 81 14.91 -0.54 -0.50
N GLY A 82 13.69 -1.07 -0.64
CA GLY A 82 13.37 -2.44 -0.25
C GLY A 82 14.07 -3.48 -1.12
N LYS A 83 14.28 -3.21 -2.41
CA LYS A 83 15.07 -4.06 -3.31
C LYS A 83 16.48 -4.30 -2.75
N THR A 84 17.13 -3.27 -2.20
CA THR A 84 18.46 -3.39 -1.61
C THR A 84 18.49 -4.38 -0.44
N LEU A 85 17.41 -4.44 0.36
CA LEU A 85 17.28 -5.45 1.43
C LEU A 85 17.18 -6.87 0.86
N LEU A 86 16.39 -7.04 -0.22
CA LEU A 86 16.23 -8.34 -0.88
C LEU A 86 17.52 -8.78 -1.56
N GLU A 87 18.29 -7.89 -2.17
CA GLU A 87 19.61 -8.17 -2.75
C GLU A 87 20.59 -8.66 -1.67
N ALA A 88 20.59 -8.01 -0.50
CA ALA A 88 21.45 -8.42 0.62
C ALA A 88 21.07 -9.81 1.20
N LEU A 89 19.79 -10.17 1.15
CA LEU A 89 19.33 -11.52 1.51
C LEU A 89 19.70 -12.54 0.43
N ALA A 90 19.50 -12.22 -0.85
CA ALA A 90 19.84 -13.09 -1.97
C ALA A 90 21.33 -13.43 -1.99
N ALA A 91 22.21 -12.48 -1.65
CA ALA A 91 23.65 -12.70 -1.57
C ALA A 91 24.06 -13.78 -0.52
N LYS A 92 23.19 -14.08 0.44
CA LYS A 92 23.39 -15.12 1.46
C LYS A 92 22.81 -16.47 1.06
N LYS A 93 22.04 -16.52 -0.03
CA LYS A 93 21.38 -17.76 -0.50
C LYS A 93 22.35 -18.61 -1.33
N ALA A 94 22.33 -19.91 -1.12
CA ALA A 94 23.10 -20.84 -1.91
C ALA A 94 22.46 -21.08 -3.28
N ASN A 95 23.28 -21.23 -4.31
CA ASN A 95 22.88 -21.71 -5.65
C ASN A 95 21.73 -20.91 -6.32
N GLY A 96 21.60 -19.61 -6.06
CA GLY A 96 20.55 -18.80 -6.66
C GLY A 96 19.12 -19.13 -6.18
N ALA A 97 19.00 -19.73 -5.00
CA ALA A 97 17.69 -19.99 -4.41
C ALA A 97 16.92 -18.66 -4.19
N PRO A 98 15.58 -18.66 -4.34
CA PRO A 98 14.80 -17.45 -4.22
C PRO A 98 14.82 -16.89 -2.80
N VAL A 99 14.71 -15.57 -2.68
CA VAL A 99 14.35 -14.90 -1.43
C VAL A 99 12.87 -15.12 -1.18
N ASN A 100 12.55 -15.77 -0.06
CA ASN A 100 11.17 -16.07 0.33
C ASN A 100 10.62 -14.96 1.20
N ILE A 101 9.62 -14.27 0.70
CA ILE A 101 8.98 -13.10 1.31
C ILE A 101 7.59 -13.51 1.80
N LEU A 102 7.24 -13.22 3.05
CA LEU A 102 5.87 -13.37 3.52
C LEU A 102 5.19 -12.00 3.57
N THR A 103 3.97 -11.93 3.07
CA THR A 103 3.16 -10.71 3.13
C THR A 103 1.73 -10.99 3.58
N HIS A 104 1.07 -9.96 4.11
CA HIS A 104 -0.27 -10.05 4.68
C HIS A 104 -1.13 -8.89 4.19
N CYS A 105 -2.39 -9.16 3.82
CA CYS A 105 -3.32 -8.22 3.21
C CYS A 105 -2.92 -7.85 1.76
N ASN A 106 -3.29 -6.67 1.29
CA ASN A 106 -2.86 -6.12 0.02
C ASN A 106 -2.29 -4.71 0.22
N ALA A 107 -1.05 -4.54 -0.18
CA ALA A 107 -0.36 -3.27 -0.27
C ALA A 107 0.52 -3.23 -1.55
N GLY A 108 -0.05 -3.72 -2.63
CA GLY A 108 0.48 -3.65 -3.99
C GLY A 108 -0.18 -2.53 -4.79
N TRP A 109 0.02 -2.51 -6.10
CA TRP A 109 -0.47 -1.46 -6.99
C TRP A 109 -2.01 -1.37 -7.08
N LEU A 110 -2.75 -2.42 -6.71
CA LEU A 110 -4.22 -2.35 -6.59
C LEU A 110 -4.70 -1.43 -5.45
N ALA A 111 -3.86 -1.16 -4.45
CA ALA A 111 -4.20 -0.31 -3.30
C ALA A 111 -3.65 1.11 -3.38
N PHE A 112 -2.85 1.43 -4.40
CA PHE A 112 -2.14 2.69 -4.58
C PHE A 112 -2.37 3.24 -5.99
N VAL A 113 -1.77 4.38 -6.31
CA VAL A 113 -1.79 4.91 -7.67
C VAL A 113 -0.96 4.04 -8.60
N ASP A 114 0.25 3.64 -8.14
CA ASP A 114 1.13 2.70 -8.83
C ASP A 114 2.13 2.06 -7.84
N TYR A 115 2.83 1.00 -8.26
CA TYR A 115 3.87 0.24 -7.53
C TYR A 115 3.40 -0.45 -6.25
N GLY A 116 2.55 0.18 -5.43
CA GLY A 116 2.23 -0.26 -4.08
C GLY A 116 3.31 0.08 -3.05
N SER A 117 3.12 -0.29 -1.79
CA SER A 117 4.13 -0.13 -0.75
C SER A 117 4.84 -1.47 -0.44
N ALA A 118 4.17 -2.42 0.21
CA ALA A 118 4.81 -3.70 0.60
C ALA A 118 5.23 -4.57 -0.59
N LEU A 119 4.53 -4.51 -1.72
CA LEU A 119 4.88 -5.29 -2.91
C LEU A 119 5.83 -4.54 -3.86
N SER A 120 6.01 -3.23 -3.72
CA SER A 120 6.95 -2.47 -4.54
C SER A 120 8.38 -3.02 -4.50
N PRO A 121 8.96 -3.38 -3.34
CA PRO A 121 10.26 -4.06 -3.27
C PRO A 121 10.30 -5.39 -4.02
N VAL A 122 9.20 -6.15 -3.97
CA VAL A 122 9.08 -7.44 -4.66
C VAL A 122 9.12 -7.25 -6.17
N TYR A 123 8.32 -6.29 -6.68
CA TYR A 123 8.31 -5.97 -8.11
C TYR A 123 9.65 -5.41 -8.59
N ALA A 124 10.27 -4.52 -7.82
CA ALA A 124 11.58 -3.96 -8.14
C ALA A 124 12.67 -5.04 -8.22
N ALA A 125 12.67 -5.99 -7.27
CA ALA A 125 13.60 -7.12 -7.26
C ALA A 125 13.34 -8.08 -8.42
N HIS A 126 12.09 -8.49 -8.63
CA HIS A 126 11.71 -9.41 -9.71
C HIS A 126 12.04 -8.82 -11.09
N ASN A 127 11.72 -7.55 -11.33
CA ASN A 127 12.02 -6.86 -12.60
C ASN A 127 13.53 -6.70 -12.84
N ALA A 128 14.33 -6.67 -11.78
CA ALA A 128 15.80 -6.69 -11.86
C ALA A 128 16.38 -8.11 -12.06
N GLY A 129 15.53 -9.14 -12.16
CA GLY A 129 15.96 -10.52 -12.37
C GLY A 129 16.37 -11.25 -11.07
N LEU A 130 16.11 -10.66 -9.90
CA LEU A 130 16.39 -11.34 -8.62
C LEU A 130 15.37 -12.47 -8.39
N PRO A 131 15.80 -13.69 -8.10
CA PRO A 131 14.88 -14.77 -7.76
C PRO A 131 14.14 -14.46 -6.46
N VAL A 132 12.82 -14.32 -6.53
CA VAL A 132 11.95 -14.11 -5.38
C VAL A 132 10.79 -15.09 -5.39
N HIS A 133 10.25 -15.42 -4.23
CA HIS A 133 9.03 -16.17 -4.05
C HIS A 133 8.21 -15.51 -2.93
N VAL A 134 6.89 -15.37 -3.11
CA VAL A 134 6.02 -14.70 -2.14
C VAL A 134 5.03 -15.67 -1.52
N TRP A 135 5.10 -15.83 -0.20
CA TRP A 135 4.05 -16.45 0.60
C TRP A 135 2.97 -15.40 0.86
N VAL A 136 1.79 -15.64 0.33
CA VAL A 136 0.66 -14.71 0.44
C VAL A 136 -0.33 -15.25 1.45
N ASP A 137 -0.45 -14.63 2.62
CA ASP A 137 -1.55 -14.91 3.54
C ASP A 137 -2.89 -14.65 2.86
N GLU A 138 -3.86 -15.56 2.98
CA GLU A 138 -5.22 -15.36 2.43
C GLU A 138 -5.90 -14.10 2.98
N THR A 139 -5.61 -13.74 4.21
CA THR A 139 -6.03 -12.52 4.93
C THR A 139 -7.52 -12.51 5.26
N ARG A 140 -7.92 -13.36 6.20
CA ARG A 140 -9.29 -13.33 6.74
C ARG A 140 -9.55 -12.02 7.50
N PRO A 141 -10.82 -11.50 7.55
CA PRO A 141 -12.02 -12.14 6.97
C PRO A 141 -12.31 -11.77 5.51
N ARG A 142 -11.67 -10.72 4.94
CA ARG A 142 -12.01 -10.19 3.61
C ARG A 142 -11.18 -10.77 2.47
N ASN A 143 -10.21 -11.61 2.77
CA ASN A 143 -9.36 -12.31 1.79
C ASN A 143 -8.61 -11.38 0.81
N GLN A 144 -8.12 -10.23 1.29
CA GLN A 144 -7.37 -9.30 0.43
C GLN A 144 -6.09 -9.92 -0.13
N GLY A 145 -5.45 -10.82 0.61
CA GLY A 145 -4.31 -11.58 0.10
C GLY A 145 -4.72 -12.51 -1.05
N ALA A 146 -5.73 -13.34 -0.83
CA ALA A 146 -6.21 -14.29 -1.83
C ALA A 146 -6.81 -13.60 -3.06
N SER A 147 -7.61 -12.55 -2.86
CA SER A 147 -8.37 -11.93 -3.94
C SER A 147 -7.61 -10.84 -4.68
N LEU A 148 -6.66 -10.15 -4.04
CA LEU A 148 -5.95 -9.02 -4.61
C LEU A 148 -4.45 -9.30 -4.77
N THR A 149 -3.74 -9.62 -3.69
CA THR A 149 -2.27 -9.81 -3.74
C THR A 149 -1.87 -10.98 -4.64
N ALA A 150 -2.49 -12.14 -4.49
CA ALA A 150 -2.19 -13.29 -5.35
C ALA A 150 -2.54 -13.00 -6.82
N TRP A 151 -3.64 -12.26 -7.07
CA TRP A 151 -4.04 -11.87 -8.41
C TRP A 151 -3.02 -10.94 -9.07
N GLU A 152 -2.58 -9.86 -8.38
CA GLU A 152 -1.63 -8.92 -8.98
C GLU A 152 -0.23 -9.53 -9.16
N LEU A 153 0.25 -10.38 -8.22
CA LEU A 153 1.50 -11.11 -8.37
C LEU A 153 1.45 -12.06 -9.57
N SER A 154 0.32 -12.76 -9.76
CA SER A 154 0.09 -13.61 -10.93
C SER A 154 0.16 -12.81 -12.24
N ARG A 155 -0.47 -11.63 -12.29
CA ARG A 155 -0.45 -10.76 -13.47
C ARG A 155 0.93 -10.19 -13.78
N HIS A 156 1.74 -9.98 -12.76
CA HIS A 156 3.12 -9.51 -12.91
C HIS A 156 4.13 -10.66 -13.18
N GLY A 157 3.70 -11.91 -13.06
CA GLY A 157 4.55 -13.08 -13.26
C GLY A 157 5.48 -13.38 -12.08
N VAL A 158 5.21 -12.84 -10.89
CA VAL A 158 6.00 -13.10 -9.67
C VAL A 158 5.62 -14.47 -9.10
N PRO A 159 6.60 -15.39 -8.87
CA PRO A 159 6.34 -16.66 -8.20
C PRO A 159 5.77 -16.47 -6.80
N HIS A 160 4.65 -17.11 -6.52
CA HIS A 160 3.97 -16.99 -5.22
C HIS A 160 3.14 -18.22 -4.89
N ALA A 161 2.79 -18.37 -3.63
CA ALA A 161 1.84 -19.36 -3.15
C ALA A 161 0.89 -18.73 -2.12
N LEU A 162 -0.40 -19.04 -2.27
CA LEU A 162 -1.44 -18.67 -1.32
C LEU A 162 -1.41 -19.63 -0.12
N ILE A 163 -1.42 -19.09 1.08
CA ILE A 163 -1.39 -19.84 2.33
C ILE A 163 -2.50 -19.40 3.29
N ALA A 164 -2.90 -20.29 4.19
CA ALA A 164 -3.76 -19.93 5.30
C ALA A 164 -3.04 -18.96 6.25
N ASP A 165 -3.77 -18.03 6.88
CA ASP A 165 -3.18 -17.01 7.74
C ASP A 165 -2.35 -17.55 8.91
N ASN A 166 -2.68 -18.73 9.42
CA ASN A 166 -1.94 -19.36 10.51
C ASN A 166 -0.71 -20.16 10.05
N ALA A 167 -0.51 -20.36 8.74
CA ALA A 167 0.62 -21.12 8.22
C ALA A 167 1.94 -20.32 8.23
N GLY A 168 1.88 -18.98 8.21
CA GLY A 168 3.06 -18.13 8.16
C GLY A 168 4.07 -18.41 9.30
N GLY A 169 3.59 -18.58 10.53
CA GLY A 169 4.45 -18.93 11.67
C GLY A 169 5.12 -20.28 11.51
N HIS A 170 4.43 -21.29 10.99
CA HIS A 170 5.00 -22.61 10.67
C HIS A 170 6.11 -22.51 9.63
N LEU A 171 5.89 -21.73 8.57
CA LEU A 171 6.91 -21.52 7.53
C LEU A 171 8.17 -20.82 8.08
N MET A 172 8.00 -19.83 8.97
CA MET A 172 9.11 -19.15 9.64
C MET A 172 9.91 -20.13 10.51
N GLN A 173 9.22 -20.94 11.32
CA GLN A 173 9.83 -21.96 12.18
C GLN A 173 10.66 -22.99 11.40
N HIS A 174 10.31 -23.25 10.13
CA HIS A 174 11.02 -24.20 9.27
C HIS A 174 12.01 -23.51 8.31
N GLY A 175 12.36 -22.23 8.54
CA GLY A 175 13.32 -21.50 7.72
C GLY A 175 12.88 -21.25 6.28
N GLN A 176 11.58 -21.26 6.02
CA GLN A 176 11.01 -21.06 4.68
C GLN A 176 10.61 -19.61 4.41
N VAL A 177 10.90 -18.68 5.33
CA VAL A 177 10.68 -17.24 5.18
C VAL A 177 11.97 -16.51 5.50
N ASP A 178 12.44 -15.68 4.59
CA ASP A 178 13.67 -14.90 4.79
C ASP A 178 13.35 -13.48 5.32
N ILE A 179 12.16 -12.97 5.02
CA ILE A 179 11.73 -11.62 5.39
C ILE A 179 10.19 -11.54 5.37
N VAL A 180 9.64 -10.75 6.28
CA VAL A 180 8.23 -10.35 6.24
C VAL A 180 8.14 -8.89 5.84
N ILE A 181 7.32 -8.58 4.84
CA ILE A 181 7.05 -7.19 4.40
C ILE A 181 5.54 -6.98 4.35
N VAL A 182 5.05 -5.99 5.11
CA VAL A 182 3.62 -5.63 5.15
C VAL A 182 3.45 -4.14 4.94
N GLY A 183 2.26 -3.71 4.53
CA GLY A 183 1.88 -2.30 4.54
C GLY A 183 1.39 -1.83 5.91
N ALA A 184 0.87 -0.61 5.99
CA ALA A 184 0.24 -0.06 7.18
C ALA A 184 -0.99 0.77 6.85
N ASP A 185 -2.02 0.67 7.70
CA ASP A 185 -3.16 1.60 7.69
C ASP A 185 -2.77 2.92 8.37
N ARG A 186 -1.98 2.85 9.45
CA ARG A 186 -1.49 4.00 10.22
C ARG A 186 -0.17 3.67 10.89
N VAL A 187 0.68 4.69 11.03
CA VAL A 187 1.93 4.62 11.80
C VAL A 187 2.00 5.78 12.76
N THR A 188 2.37 5.51 14.02
CA THR A 188 2.56 6.54 15.03
C THR A 188 3.93 7.21 14.88
N ARG A 189 4.13 8.35 15.54
CA ARG A 189 5.45 9.02 15.59
C ARG A 189 6.54 8.16 16.27
N ARG A 190 6.15 7.16 17.04
CA ARG A 190 7.08 6.24 17.71
C ARG A 190 7.44 5.03 16.85
N GLY A 191 6.83 4.89 15.68
CA GLY A 191 7.04 3.76 14.77
C GLY A 191 6.10 2.58 14.99
N ASP A 192 5.11 2.70 15.89
CA ASP A 192 4.09 1.64 16.02
C ASP A 192 3.21 1.63 14.77
N ALA A 193 3.03 0.46 14.16
CA ALA A 193 2.22 0.30 12.96
C ALA A 193 0.91 -0.44 13.26
N ALA A 194 -0.21 0.14 12.81
CA ALA A 194 -1.49 -0.53 12.75
C ALA A 194 -1.77 -0.98 11.31
N ASN A 195 -2.07 -2.26 11.14
CA ASN A 195 -2.36 -2.86 9.84
C ASN A 195 -3.48 -3.89 9.97
N LYS A 196 -3.79 -4.59 8.90
CA LYS A 196 -4.79 -5.65 8.86
C LYS A 196 -4.61 -6.64 10.01
N ILE A 197 -5.75 -7.05 10.62
CA ILE A 197 -5.74 -8.09 11.65
C ILE A 197 -5.01 -9.34 11.16
N GLY A 198 -4.17 -9.91 12.02
CA GLY A 198 -3.22 -10.97 11.69
C GLY A 198 -1.76 -10.50 11.63
N THR A 199 -1.51 -9.20 11.37
CA THR A 199 -0.16 -8.63 11.30
C THR A 199 0.61 -8.77 12.62
N TYR A 200 -0.04 -8.57 13.77
CA TYR A 200 0.59 -8.75 15.08
C TYR A 200 1.10 -10.19 15.29
N LEU A 201 0.31 -11.20 14.91
CA LEU A 201 0.72 -12.59 15.01
C LEU A 201 1.91 -12.91 14.11
N LYS A 202 1.99 -12.28 12.90
CA LYS A 202 3.16 -12.42 12.01
C LYS A 202 4.40 -11.76 12.61
N ALA A 203 4.24 -10.60 13.22
CA ALA A 203 5.35 -9.91 13.90
C ALA A 203 5.89 -10.72 15.08
N LEU A 204 5.01 -11.31 15.89
CA LEU A 204 5.41 -12.20 16.99
C LEU A 204 6.15 -13.44 16.47
N ALA A 205 5.61 -14.12 15.45
CA ALA A 205 6.26 -15.30 14.86
C ALA A 205 7.60 -14.94 14.21
N ALA A 206 7.70 -13.79 13.54
CA ALA A 206 8.95 -13.31 12.96
C ALA A 206 9.99 -13.03 14.06
N HIS A 207 9.61 -12.36 15.13
CA HIS A 207 10.48 -12.09 16.27
C HIS A 207 10.98 -13.39 16.93
N ASP A 208 10.08 -14.34 17.18
CA ASP A 208 10.39 -15.64 17.81
C ASP A 208 11.38 -16.48 16.98
N ASN A 209 11.29 -16.37 15.65
CA ASN A 209 12.13 -17.12 14.71
C ASN A 209 13.31 -16.31 14.12
N GLY A 210 13.55 -15.07 14.59
CA GLY A 210 14.64 -14.24 14.11
C GLY A 210 14.50 -13.78 12.65
N VAL A 211 13.27 -13.77 12.11
CA VAL A 211 12.97 -13.32 10.74
C VAL A 211 12.80 -11.79 10.71
N PRO A 212 13.52 -11.07 9.84
CA PRO A 212 13.33 -9.64 9.69
C PRO A 212 11.88 -9.28 9.32
N PHE A 213 11.32 -8.27 10.01
CA PHE A 213 9.95 -7.80 9.78
C PHE A 213 9.95 -6.31 9.43
N TYR A 214 9.44 -5.96 8.26
CA TYR A 214 9.40 -4.60 7.77
C TYR A 214 7.97 -4.13 7.50
N VAL A 215 7.72 -2.87 7.82
CA VAL A 215 6.50 -2.16 7.45
C VAL A 215 6.86 -1.13 6.39
N ALA A 216 6.29 -1.26 5.20
CA ALA A 216 6.52 -0.37 4.07
C ALA A 216 5.47 0.75 4.04
N LEU A 217 5.92 2.01 4.17
CA LEU A 217 5.07 3.19 4.21
C LEU A 217 5.78 4.43 3.63
#